data_0e218b6c163be6530934c9c1d89af176
#
_entry.id   0e218b6c163be6530934c9c1d89af176
#
_cell.length_a   1.000
_cell.length_b   1.000
_cell.length_c   1.000
_cell.angle_alpha   90.00
_cell.angle_beta   90.00
_cell.angle_gamma   90.00
#
_symmetry.space_group_name_H-M   'P 1'
#
loop_
_entity.id
_entity.type
_entity.pdbx_description
1 polymer ?
#
loop_
_entity_poly.entity_id
_entity_poly.type
_entity_poly.pdbx_seq_one_letter_code
_entity_poly.pdbx_strand_id
1 'polypeptide(L)'
;MELIQTFKKSYFLKMSNDKHLIAQVNSSQINIFENETYKHLAQFKEVGNASVFFSNDSNLLLAKDNDRKLVVYDLATMSIRCKLKPKVGSSNGDGDACISHDNKYIINLGY
;
A
#
# COMPACT_ATOMS: atom_id res chain seq x y z
N MET A 1 -22.98 -11.42 11.86
CA MET A 1 -21.75 -11.09 11.10
C MET A 1 -21.42 -12.28 10.21
N GLU A 2 -21.14 -12.05 8.94
CA GLU A 2 -20.92 -13.12 7.95
C GLU A 2 -19.57 -12.97 7.29
N LEU A 3 -18.93 -14.10 6.97
CA LEU A 3 -17.72 -14.11 6.13
C LEU A 3 -18.15 -14.03 4.67
N ILE A 4 -17.74 -12.95 3.96
CA ILE A 4 -18.18 -12.69 2.60
C ILE A 4 -17.10 -13.09 1.57
N GLN A 5 -15.81 -12.84 1.90
CA GLN A 5 -14.73 -13.02 0.95
C GLN A 5 -13.45 -13.43 1.67
N THR A 6 -12.68 -14.33 1.05
CA THR A 6 -11.34 -14.70 1.50
C THR A 6 -10.34 -14.50 0.36
N PHE A 7 -9.31 -13.69 0.61
CA PHE A 7 -8.19 -13.52 -0.32
C PHE A 7 -7.06 -14.47 0.07
N LYS A 8 -6.75 -15.42 -0.81
CA LYS A 8 -5.72 -16.43 -0.55
C LYS A 8 -4.31 -15.90 -0.84
N LYS A 9 -3.30 -16.49 -0.22
CA LYS A 9 -1.88 -16.16 -0.42
C LYS A 9 -1.57 -14.69 -0.14
N SER A 10 -2.23 -14.13 0.88
CA SER A 10 -2.06 -12.74 1.27
C SER A 10 -1.28 -12.65 2.56
N TYR A 11 -0.38 -11.67 2.64
CA TYR A 11 0.27 -11.30 3.90
C TYR A 11 -0.48 -10.20 4.61
N PHE A 12 -1.02 -9.25 3.87
CA PHE A 12 -1.78 -8.13 4.40
C PHE A 12 -3.01 -7.85 3.57
N LEU A 13 -4.03 -7.40 4.26
CA LEU A 13 -5.19 -6.73 3.67
C LEU A 13 -5.36 -5.39 4.37
N LYS A 14 -5.51 -4.34 3.62
CA LYS A 14 -5.85 -3.01 4.12
C LYS A 14 -7.00 -2.45 3.33
N MET A 15 -7.91 -1.80 4.02
CA MET A 15 -9.01 -1.08 3.40
C MET A 15 -8.70 0.41 3.42
N SER A 16 -9.01 1.12 2.34
CA SER A 16 -8.87 2.57 2.31
C SER A 16 -9.78 3.24 3.33
N ASN A 17 -9.44 4.47 3.74
CA ASN A 17 -10.22 5.20 4.75
C ASN A 17 -11.66 5.46 4.30
N ASP A 18 -11.88 5.69 3.00
CA ASP A 18 -13.20 5.91 2.43
C ASP A 18 -13.98 4.60 2.18
N LYS A 19 -13.40 3.45 2.48
CA LYS A 19 -13.99 2.12 2.35
C LYS A 19 -14.24 1.66 0.91
N HIS A 20 -13.69 2.33 -0.10
CA HIS A 20 -13.92 1.97 -1.50
C HIS A 20 -12.91 0.94 -2.05
N LEU A 21 -11.71 0.88 -1.49
CA LEU A 21 -10.63 0.06 -2.02
C LEU A 21 -10.08 -0.90 -0.98
N ILE A 22 -9.63 -2.05 -1.45
CA ILE A 22 -8.87 -3.03 -0.66
C ILE A 22 -7.51 -3.21 -1.33
N ALA A 23 -6.43 -3.08 -0.55
CA ALA A 23 -5.09 -3.44 -0.97
C ALA A 23 -4.74 -4.81 -0.40
N GLN A 24 -4.42 -5.76 -1.27
CA GLN A 24 -3.98 -7.10 -0.90
C GLN A 24 -2.51 -7.23 -1.25
N VAL A 25 -1.68 -7.59 -0.28
CA VAL A 25 -0.23 -7.69 -0.45
C VAL A 25 0.19 -9.14 -0.37
N ASN A 26 0.97 -9.60 -1.34
CA ASN A 26 1.62 -10.90 -1.31
C ASN A 26 3.14 -10.74 -1.50
N SER A 27 3.86 -11.85 -1.68
CA SER A 27 5.33 -11.84 -1.75
C SER A 27 5.89 -11.06 -2.94
N SER A 28 5.12 -10.87 -4.00
CA SER A 28 5.62 -10.34 -5.27
C SER A 28 4.90 -9.07 -5.74
N GLN A 29 3.77 -8.74 -5.15
CA GLN A 29 2.93 -7.67 -5.72
C GLN A 29 1.89 -7.16 -4.73
N ILE A 30 1.28 -6.03 -5.10
CA ILE A 30 0.12 -5.46 -4.44
C ILE A 30 -1.03 -5.49 -5.44
N ASN A 31 -2.17 -6.04 -5.03
CA ASN A 31 -3.39 -6.03 -5.83
C ASN A 31 -4.39 -5.05 -5.21
N ILE A 32 -5.04 -4.27 -6.05
CA ILE A 32 -6.10 -3.35 -5.62
C ILE A 32 -7.43 -3.88 -6.13
N PHE A 33 -8.38 -4.01 -5.21
CA PHE A 33 -9.74 -4.45 -5.49
C PHE A 33 -10.74 -3.38 -5.07
N GLU A 34 -11.86 -3.34 -5.78
CA GLU A 34 -13.01 -2.57 -5.33
C GLU A 34 -13.69 -3.31 -4.17
N ASN A 35 -14.07 -2.58 -3.13
CA ASN A 35 -14.51 -3.21 -1.88
C ASN A 35 -15.87 -3.92 -1.99
N GLU A 36 -16.82 -3.44 -2.77
CA GLU A 36 -18.14 -4.05 -2.81
C GLU A 36 -18.24 -5.21 -3.77
N THR A 37 -17.66 -5.07 -4.96
CA THR A 37 -17.73 -6.07 -6.03
C THR A 37 -16.56 -7.02 -6.03
N TYR A 38 -15.46 -6.68 -5.32
CA TYR A 38 -14.18 -7.39 -5.33
C TYR A 38 -13.55 -7.47 -6.72
N LYS A 39 -13.93 -6.52 -7.60
CA LYS A 39 -13.33 -6.41 -8.92
C LYS A 39 -11.87 -6.00 -8.79
N HIS A 40 -10.98 -6.71 -9.49
CA HIS A 40 -9.56 -6.40 -9.54
C HIS A 40 -9.34 -5.16 -10.40
N LEU A 41 -8.78 -4.10 -9.81
CA LEU A 41 -8.60 -2.81 -10.46
C LEU A 41 -7.17 -2.60 -10.95
N ALA A 42 -6.19 -3.07 -10.20
CA ALA A 42 -4.79 -2.83 -10.52
C ALA A 42 -3.87 -3.85 -9.84
N GLN A 43 -2.68 -4.02 -10.42
CA GLN A 43 -1.63 -4.84 -9.88
C GLN A 43 -0.33 -4.05 -9.93
N PHE A 44 0.31 -3.88 -8.76
CA PHE A 44 1.57 -3.16 -8.65
C PHE A 44 2.68 -4.17 -8.34
N LYS A 45 3.65 -4.28 -9.24
CA LYS A 45 4.75 -5.27 -9.16
C LYS A 45 6.09 -4.68 -8.76
N GLU A 46 6.17 -3.37 -8.54
CA GLU A 46 7.40 -2.68 -8.18
C GLU A 46 7.89 -3.04 -6.77
N VAL A 47 6.97 -3.41 -5.90
CA VAL A 47 7.26 -3.81 -4.52
C VAL A 47 6.50 -5.08 -4.20
N GLY A 48 7.17 -6.01 -3.54
CA GLY A 48 6.54 -7.21 -3.01
C GLY A 48 6.82 -7.35 -1.53
N ASN A 49 6.03 -8.13 -0.84
CA ASN A 49 6.16 -8.32 0.61
C ASN A 49 6.21 -6.98 1.35
N ALA A 50 5.41 -6.02 0.90
CA ALA A 50 5.45 -4.66 1.38
C ALA A 50 4.44 -4.41 2.48
N SER A 51 4.76 -3.47 3.36
CA SER A 51 3.74 -2.84 4.22
C SER A 51 3.10 -1.71 3.42
N VAL A 52 1.80 -1.56 3.53
CA VAL A 52 1.06 -0.53 2.77
C VAL A 52 0.27 0.37 3.69
N PHE A 53 0.16 1.64 3.28
CA PHE A 53 -0.47 2.69 4.06
C PHE A 53 -1.26 3.59 3.12
N PHE A 54 -2.56 3.71 3.34
CA PHE A 54 -3.38 4.65 2.57
C PHE A 54 -3.19 6.07 3.12
N SER A 55 -3.24 7.05 2.23
CA SER A 55 -3.33 8.44 2.65
C SER A 55 -4.67 8.71 3.34
N ASN A 56 -4.75 9.81 4.09
CA ASN A 56 -5.95 10.16 4.83
C ASN A 56 -7.18 10.34 3.92
N ASP A 57 -6.98 10.90 2.73
CA ASP A 57 -8.05 11.11 1.75
C ASP A 57 -8.30 9.90 0.83
N SER A 58 -7.59 8.80 1.05
CA SER A 58 -7.68 7.57 0.25
C SER A 58 -7.25 7.71 -1.21
N ASN A 59 -6.59 8.80 -1.58
CA ASN A 59 -6.15 9.03 -2.97
C ASN A 59 -4.77 8.45 -3.28
N LEU A 60 -3.96 8.17 -2.25
CA LEU A 60 -2.61 7.65 -2.40
C LEU A 60 -2.41 6.38 -1.60
N LEU A 61 -1.54 5.51 -2.12
CA LEU A 61 -1.07 4.32 -1.42
C LEU A 61 0.45 4.38 -1.31
N LEU A 62 0.96 4.31 -0.09
CA LEU A 62 2.39 4.20 0.18
C LEU A 62 2.73 2.74 0.43
N ALA A 63 3.73 2.23 -0.27
CA ALA A 63 4.26 0.89 -0.07
C ALA A 63 5.72 0.96 0.36
N LYS A 64 6.06 0.23 1.40
CA LYS A 64 7.42 0.14 1.93
C LYS A 64 7.85 -1.33 1.91
N ASP A 65 8.91 -1.65 1.16
CA ASP A 65 9.37 -3.02 1.00
C ASP A 65 10.55 -3.37 1.92
N ASN A 66 11.02 -4.61 1.82
CA ASN A 66 12.13 -5.12 2.62
C ASN A 66 13.48 -4.47 2.29
N ASP A 67 13.59 -3.82 1.14
CA ASP A 67 14.80 -3.15 0.68
C ASP A 67 14.76 -1.64 0.94
N ARG A 68 13.94 -1.21 1.86
CA ARG A 68 13.74 0.20 2.24
C ARG A 68 13.19 1.08 1.13
N LYS A 69 12.75 0.49 0.04
CA LYS A 69 12.14 1.24 -1.05
C LYS A 69 10.77 1.73 -0.65
N LEU A 70 10.51 3.01 -0.92
CA LEU A 70 9.20 3.62 -0.72
C LEU A 70 8.64 3.97 -2.10
N VAL A 71 7.45 3.49 -2.40
CA VAL A 71 6.76 3.80 -3.65
C VAL A 71 5.38 4.36 -3.31
N VAL A 72 5.04 5.48 -3.91
CA VAL A 72 3.72 6.08 -3.77
C VAL A 72 2.96 5.90 -5.06
N TYR A 73 1.78 5.35 -4.96
CA TYR A 73 0.86 5.15 -6.08
C TYR A 73 -0.29 6.15 -6.01
N ASP A 74 -0.63 6.70 -7.15
CA ASP A 74 -1.84 7.51 -7.31
C ASP A 74 -2.99 6.56 -7.61
N LEU A 75 -4.00 6.53 -6.76
CA LEU A 75 -5.11 5.58 -6.87
C LEU A 75 -6.19 6.05 -7.83
N ALA A 76 -6.20 7.33 -8.22
CA ALA A 76 -7.11 7.79 -9.26
C ALA A 76 -6.67 7.29 -10.65
N THR A 77 -5.37 7.23 -10.89
CA THR A 77 -4.80 6.78 -12.17
C THR A 77 -4.23 5.37 -12.12
N MET A 78 -4.14 4.78 -10.92
CA MET A 78 -3.53 3.47 -10.66
C MET A 78 -2.10 3.39 -11.21
N SER A 79 -1.32 4.44 -10.97
CA SER A 79 0.04 4.56 -11.48
C SER A 79 1.00 5.06 -10.39
N ILE A 80 2.29 4.91 -10.65
CA ILE A 80 3.34 5.36 -9.73
C ILE A 80 3.37 6.88 -9.75
N ARG A 81 3.36 7.48 -8.54
CA ARG A 81 3.56 8.91 -8.36
C ARG A 81 5.03 9.24 -8.06
N CYS A 82 5.68 8.47 -7.20
CA CYS A 82 7.10 8.65 -6.94
C CYS A 82 7.71 7.40 -6.32
N LYS A 83 9.03 7.28 -6.43
CA LYS A 83 9.84 6.24 -5.80
C LYS A 83 10.95 6.90 -4.99
N LEU A 84 11.15 6.43 -3.77
CA LEU A 84 12.18 6.93 -2.88
C LEU A 84 12.91 5.75 -2.23
N LYS A 85 14.21 5.91 -1.97
CA LYS A 85 14.97 4.94 -1.19
C LYS A 85 15.74 5.70 -0.11
N PRO A 86 15.21 5.78 1.11
CA PRO A 86 15.88 6.49 2.20
C PRO A 86 17.23 5.85 2.52
N LYS A 87 18.19 6.68 2.91
CA LYS A 87 19.50 6.20 3.36
C LYS A 87 19.43 5.44 4.67
N VAL A 88 18.45 5.78 5.50
CA VAL A 88 18.21 5.19 6.82
C VAL A 88 16.79 4.66 6.84
N GLY A 89 16.59 3.49 7.41
CA GLY A 89 15.27 2.92 7.54
C GLY A 89 15.31 1.44 7.88
N SER A 90 14.15 0.88 8.19
CA SER A 90 14.00 -0.53 8.41
C SER A 90 14.28 -1.31 7.13
N SER A 91 15.15 -2.32 7.22
CA SER A 91 15.48 -3.19 6.08
C SER A 91 14.47 -4.32 5.90
N ASN A 92 13.49 -4.45 6.78
CA ASN A 92 12.60 -5.61 6.81
C ASN A 92 11.20 -5.32 6.27
N GLY A 93 10.92 -4.11 5.82
CA GLY A 93 9.59 -3.75 5.35
C GLY A 93 8.51 -3.70 6.43
N ASP A 94 8.85 -3.99 7.66
CA ASP A 94 7.92 -4.07 8.79
C ASP A 94 7.86 -2.80 9.64
N GLY A 95 8.64 -1.79 9.30
CA GLY A 95 8.58 -0.50 9.98
C GLY A 95 7.41 0.34 9.47
N ASP A 96 6.96 1.24 10.33
CA ASP A 96 5.86 2.14 9.99
C ASP A 96 6.30 3.26 9.06
N ALA A 97 5.35 3.74 8.29
CA ALA A 97 5.46 4.97 7.51
C ALA A 97 4.07 5.55 7.33
N CYS A 98 3.99 6.80 7.02
CA CYS A 98 2.70 7.42 6.71
C CYS A 98 2.88 8.60 5.75
N ILE A 99 1.76 9.00 5.16
CA ILE A 99 1.68 10.19 4.32
C ILE A 99 1.07 11.30 5.18
N SER A 100 1.64 12.51 5.11
CA SER A 100 1.10 13.65 5.84
C SER A 100 -0.32 13.96 5.40
N HIS A 101 -1.09 14.64 6.26
CA HIS A 101 -2.51 14.93 6.02
C HIS A 101 -2.75 15.68 4.70
N ASP A 102 -1.82 16.56 4.31
CA ASP A 102 -1.90 17.34 3.09
C ASP A 102 -1.30 16.65 1.85
N ASN A 103 -0.86 15.38 1.97
CA ASN A 103 -0.25 14.57 0.93
C ASN A 103 1.09 15.11 0.38
N LYS A 104 1.75 16.01 1.11
CA LYS A 104 3.01 16.62 0.65
C LYS A 104 4.24 15.89 1.13
N TYR A 105 4.16 15.15 2.23
CA TYR A 105 5.31 14.54 2.88
C TYR A 105 5.08 13.08 3.23
N ILE A 106 6.18 12.33 3.22
CA ILE A 106 6.22 10.96 3.76
C ILE A 106 6.99 11.02 5.06
N ILE A 107 6.45 10.38 6.09
CA ILE A 107 7.10 10.22 7.39
C ILE A 107 7.44 8.74 7.52
N ASN A 108 8.72 8.43 7.67
CA ASN A 108 9.22 7.06 7.65
C ASN A 108 9.95 6.73 8.95
N LEU A 109 9.66 5.55 9.49
CA LEU A 109 10.39 5.02 10.63
C LEU A 109 11.74 4.48 10.14
N GLY A 110 12.83 4.95 10.77
CA GLY A 110 14.18 4.51 10.47
C GLY A 110 14.89 3.96 11.71
N TYR A 111 15.93 3.20 11.50
CA TYR A 111 16.83 2.70 12.53
C TYR A 111 18.23 3.29 12.36
#